data_b7df0302aa046f85f9d2adc88c75554b
#
_entry.id   b7df0302aa046f85f9d2adc88c75554b
#
_cell.length_a   1.000
_cell.length_b   1.000
_cell.length_c   1.000
_cell.angle_alpha   90.00
_cell.angle_beta   90.00
_cell.angle_gamma   90.00
#
_symmetry.space_group_name_H-M   'P 1'
#
loop_
_entity.id
_entity.type
_entity.pdbx_description
1 polymer ?
#
loop_
_entity_poly.entity_id
_entity_poly.type
_entity_poly.pdbx_seq_one_letter_code
_entity_poly.pdbx_strand_id
1 'polypeptide(L)'
;KAESRGLGDVYKRQVYNIDLNPVAAQLCKENAQINKLKGEVISLNGDATKVINEQLTGKADRILMLLPERSDEFLDSALNGLKNNGVIHYYSHMHADKKQDAPKLSEEHFMSVNKTNAEIITSRNVRPVGPRFYQTVVDVKISKS
;
A
#
# COMPACT_ATOMS: atom_id res chain seq x y z
N LYS A 1 -10.50 -0.70 -6.54
CA LYS A 1 -10.83 -0.64 -7.34
C LYS A 1 -11.62 0.22 -7.57
N ALA A 2 -11.49 0.74 -7.46
CA ALA A 2 -12.23 1.38 -7.56
C ALA A 2 -12.89 1.67 -8.35
N GLU A 3 -13.16 2.06 -8.38
CA GLU A 3 -13.70 2.18 -9.03
C GLU A 3 -13.58 2.89 -9.98
N SER A 4 -13.18 2.57 -10.61
CA SER A 4 -13.02 3.12 -11.88
C SER A 4 -14.25 3.11 -12.66
N ARG A 5 -15.40 3.05 -12.02
CA ARG A 5 -16.54 3.08 -12.69
C ARG A 5 -16.70 4.25 -13.46
N GLY A 6 -17.23 4.50 -14.40
CA GLY A 6 -17.35 5.65 -15.24
C GLY A 6 -16.08 6.00 -15.98
N LEU A 7 -14.98 6.01 -15.29
CA LEU A 7 -13.71 6.26 -15.93
C LEU A 7 -13.09 4.99 -16.46
N GLY A 8 -13.44 3.87 -15.87
CA GLY A 8 -12.91 2.58 -16.29
C GLY A 8 -13.26 2.22 -17.72
N ASP A 9 -14.33 2.80 -18.25
CA ASP A 9 -14.69 2.56 -19.64
C ASP A 9 -13.83 3.35 -20.60
N VAL A 10 -13.21 4.44 -20.13
CA VAL A 10 -12.39 5.31 -20.95
C VAL A 10 -10.91 5.06 -20.71
N TYR A 11 -10.55 4.84 -19.46
CA TYR A 11 -9.15 4.64 -19.08
C TYR A 11 -8.95 3.25 -18.54
N LYS A 12 -7.93 2.57 -19.00
CA LYS A 12 -7.53 1.31 -18.41
C LYS A 12 -6.76 1.58 -17.13
N ARG A 13 -7.14 0.91 -16.08
CA ARG A 13 -6.42 0.98 -14.83
C ARG A 13 -5.55 -0.26 -14.70
N GLN A 14 -4.37 -0.07 -14.16
CA GLN A 14 -3.43 -1.16 -13.94
C GLN A 14 -3.16 -1.32 -12.46
N VAL A 15 -3.20 -2.56 -12.00
CA VAL A 15 -2.85 -2.92 -10.63
C VAL A 15 -1.68 -3.87 -10.68
N TYR A 16 -0.60 -3.52 -10.02
CA TYR A 16 0.57 -4.39 -9.92
C TYR A 16 0.53 -5.09 -8.58
N ASN A 17 0.53 -6.41 -8.60
CA ASN A 17 0.65 -7.22 -7.40
C ASN A 17 2.01 -7.87 -7.42
N ILE A 18 2.81 -7.61 -6.40
CA ILE A 18 4.16 -8.13 -6.32
C ILE A 18 4.23 -9.12 -5.16
N ASP A 19 4.66 -10.33 -5.44
CA ASP A 19 4.76 -11.37 -4.42
C ASP A 19 6.03 -12.16 -4.65
N LEU A 20 6.74 -12.44 -3.58
CA LEU A 20 7.94 -13.25 -3.64
C LEU A 20 7.62 -14.71 -3.91
N ASN A 21 6.45 -15.16 -3.52
CA ASN A 21 5.99 -16.52 -3.73
C ASN A 21 5.38 -16.66 -5.11
N PRO A 22 5.97 -17.48 -6.02
CA PRO A 22 5.43 -17.61 -7.38
C PRO A 22 4.03 -18.21 -7.42
N VAL A 23 3.66 -19.05 -6.46
CA VAL A 23 2.31 -19.62 -6.40
C VAL A 23 1.30 -18.53 -6.09
N ALA A 24 1.60 -17.64 -5.12
CA ALA A 24 0.70 -16.56 -4.77
C ALA A 24 0.54 -15.59 -5.93
N ALA A 25 1.61 -15.26 -6.65
CA ALA A 25 1.54 -14.40 -7.82
C ALA A 25 0.67 -15.01 -8.91
N GLN A 26 0.81 -16.32 -9.13
CA GLN A 26 0.01 -17.01 -10.14
C GLN A 26 -1.47 -17.05 -9.75
N LEU A 27 -1.77 -17.30 -8.48
CA LEU A 27 -3.15 -17.31 -7.99
C LEU A 27 -3.80 -15.95 -8.13
N CYS A 28 -3.06 -14.89 -7.87
CA CYS A 28 -3.56 -13.53 -8.05
C CYS A 28 -3.94 -13.29 -9.50
N LYS A 29 -3.10 -13.72 -10.42
CA LYS A 29 -3.36 -13.58 -11.84
C LYS A 29 -4.61 -14.34 -12.27
N GLU A 30 -4.75 -15.58 -11.79
CA GLU A 30 -5.91 -16.39 -12.11
C GLU A 30 -7.20 -15.79 -11.54
N ASN A 31 -7.15 -15.31 -10.31
CA ASN A 31 -8.31 -14.68 -9.68
C ASN A 31 -8.74 -13.43 -10.44
N ALA A 32 -7.80 -12.66 -10.93
CA ALA A 32 -8.11 -11.46 -11.71
C ALA A 32 -8.84 -11.84 -13.00
N GLN A 33 -8.41 -12.92 -13.65
CA GLN A 33 -9.04 -13.39 -14.88
C GLN A 33 -10.45 -13.91 -14.62
N ILE A 34 -10.61 -14.71 -13.56
CA ILE A 34 -11.90 -15.30 -13.20
C ILE A 34 -12.92 -14.20 -12.89
N ASN A 35 -12.50 -13.17 -12.18
CA ASN A 35 -13.41 -12.11 -11.75
C ASN A 35 -13.66 -11.05 -12.82
N LYS A 36 -13.02 -11.16 -13.96
CA LYS A 36 -13.23 -10.26 -15.11
C LYS A 36 -13.12 -8.80 -14.69
N LEU A 37 -12.04 -8.49 -14.00
CA LEU A 37 -11.84 -7.13 -13.52
C LEU A 37 -11.76 -6.15 -14.68
N LYS A 38 -12.27 -4.93 -14.45
CA LYS A 38 -12.25 -3.90 -15.46
C LYS A 38 -10.86 -3.31 -15.51
N GLY A 39 -9.97 -3.36 -15.51
CA GLY A 39 -8.62 -2.89 -15.60
C GLY A 39 -7.72 -4.10 -15.75
N GLU A 40 -6.48 -3.84 -15.73
CA GLU A 40 -5.47 -4.85 -15.91
C GLU A 40 -4.79 -5.12 -14.57
N VAL A 41 -4.74 -6.38 -14.15
CA VAL A 41 -3.99 -6.78 -12.96
C VAL A 41 -2.73 -7.48 -13.43
N ILE A 42 -1.60 -6.93 -13.07
CA ILE A 42 -0.30 -7.46 -13.45
C ILE A 42 0.34 -8.08 -12.21
N SER A 43 0.51 -9.40 -12.23
CA SER A 43 1.15 -10.12 -11.14
C SER A 43 2.61 -10.32 -11.46
N LEU A 44 3.46 -9.90 -10.55
CA LEU A 44 4.91 -10.03 -10.70
C LEU A 44 5.46 -10.88 -9.56
N ASN A 45 6.32 -11.81 -9.90
CA ASN A 45 7.01 -12.61 -8.90
C ASN A 45 8.38 -12.00 -8.64
N GLY A 46 8.62 -11.61 -7.41
CA GLY A 46 9.91 -11.05 -7.07
C GLY A 46 9.91 -10.29 -5.78
N ASP A 47 11.07 -9.77 -5.43
CA ASP A 47 11.24 -8.91 -4.26
C ASP A 47 10.66 -7.54 -4.60
N ALA A 48 9.79 -7.03 -3.73
CA ALA A 48 9.08 -5.78 -4.01
C ALA A 48 10.04 -4.60 -4.23
N THR A 49 11.07 -4.49 -3.40
CA THR A 49 12.04 -3.41 -3.54
C THR A 49 12.69 -3.45 -4.93
N LYS A 50 13.13 -4.63 -5.32
CA LYS A 50 13.81 -4.80 -6.59
C LYS A 50 12.89 -4.54 -7.77
N VAL A 51 11.68 -5.09 -7.73
CA VAL A 51 10.71 -4.91 -8.81
C VAL A 51 10.33 -3.44 -8.97
N ILE A 52 10.07 -2.75 -7.86
CA ILE A 52 9.71 -1.35 -7.92
C ILE A 52 10.85 -0.52 -8.50
N ASN A 53 12.07 -0.73 -8.00
CA ASN A 53 13.22 0.06 -8.45
C ASN A 53 13.57 -0.21 -9.90
N GLU A 54 13.38 -1.41 -10.40
CA GLU A 54 13.74 -1.76 -11.77
C GLU A 54 12.64 -1.49 -12.79
N GLN A 55 11.38 -1.64 -12.40
CA GLN A 55 10.28 -1.63 -13.36
C GLN A 55 9.20 -0.60 -13.11
N LEU A 56 9.03 -0.14 -11.88
CA LEU A 56 7.86 0.64 -11.50
C LEU A 56 8.17 2.01 -10.91
N THR A 57 9.39 2.50 -11.05
CA THR A 57 9.78 3.80 -10.50
C THR A 57 8.86 4.90 -11.03
N GLY A 58 8.22 5.61 -10.10
CA GLY A 58 7.37 6.75 -10.44
C GLY A 58 6.13 6.42 -11.22
N LYS A 59 5.66 5.17 -11.19
CA LYS A 59 4.51 4.76 -12.00
C LYS A 59 3.21 4.63 -11.23
N ALA A 60 3.25 4.54 -9.92
CA ALA A 60 2.06 4.26 -9.14
C ALA A 60 1.36 5.53 -8.67
N ASP A 61 0.05 5.55 -8.78
CA ASP A 61 -0.77 6.61 -8.18
C ASP A 61 -1.07 6.29 -6.73
N ARG A 62 -1.11 5.02 -6.39
CA ARG A 62 -1.53 4.54 -5.06
C ARG A 62 -0.79 3.26 -4.75
N ILE A 63 -0.27 3.17 -3.55
CA ILE A 63 0.45 1.98 -3.09
C ILE A 63 -0.16 1.51 -1.77
N LEU A 64 -0.44 0.21 -1.70
CA LEU A 64 -0.91 -0.44 -0.48
C LEU A 64 0.25 -1.26 0.10
N MET A 65 0.66 -0.89 1.30
CA MET A 65 1.75 -1.59 1.98
C MET A 65 1.16 -2.55 3.01
N LEU A 66 0.82 -3.75 2.54
CA LEU A 66 -0.01 -4.70 3.28
C LEU A 66 0.74 -5.64 4.23
N LEU A 67 2.04 -5.50 4.36
CA LEU A 67 2.82 -6.28 5.31
C LEU A 67 3.19 -5.39 6.51
N PRO A 68 2.33 -5.33 7.53
CA PRO A 68 2.52 -4.36 8.63
C PRO A 68 3.86 -4.49 9.33
N GLU A 69 4.34 -5.70 9.49
CA GLU A 69 5.60 -5.93 10.21
C GLU A 69 6.83 -5.52 9.41
N ARG A 70 6.67 -5.25 8.11
CA ARG A 70 7.78 -4.86 7.24
C ARG A 70 7.58 -3.53 6.54
N SER A 71 6.55 -2.78 6.91
CA SER A 71 6.24 -1.52 6.23
C SER A 71 7.38 -0.51 6.31
N ASP A 72 8.02 -0.39 7.47
CA ASP A 72 9.12 0.56 7.62
C ASP A 72 10.27 0.21 6.67
N GLU A 73 10.54 -1.08 6.53
CA GLU A 73 11.62 -1.59 5.71
C GLU A 73 11.41 -1.26 4.23
N PHE A 74 10.17 -1.28 3.77
CA PHE A 74 9.87 -1.06 2.37
C PHE A 74 9.39 0.34 2.03
N LEU A 75 9.33 1.25 3.01
CA LEU A 75 8.76 2.57 2.76
C LEU A 75 9.51 3.35 1.68
N ASP A 76 10.84 3.34 1.72
CA ASP A 76 11.63 4.08 0.74
C ASP A 76 11.39 3.58 -0.67
N SER A 77 11.28 2.26 -0.84
CA SER A 77 10.99 1.67 -2.15
C SER A 77 9.59 2.03 -2.62
N ALA A 78 8.62 2.02 -1.72
CA ALA A 78 7.26 2.40 -2.05
C ALA A 78 7.21 3.86 -2.51
N LEU A 79 7.89 4.74 -1.79
CA LEU A 79 7.96 6.14 -2.19
C LEU A 79 8.60 6.30 -3.56
N ASN A 80 9.61 5.50 -3.85
CA ASN A 80 10.27 5.54 -5.15
C ASN A 80 9.34 5.10 -6.28
N GLY A 81 8.44 4.18 -6.00
CA GLY A 81 7.47 3.71 -6.99
C GLY A 81 6.30 4.65 -7.20
N LEU A 82 6.10 5.59 -6.30
CA LEU A 82 4.95 6.49 -6.34
C LEU A 82 5.21 7.67 -7.26
N LYS A 83 4.18 8.12 -7.95
CA LYS A 83 4.25 9.36 -8.73
C LYS A 83 4.46 10.54 -7.79
N ASN A 84 4.80 11.70 -8.35
CA ASN A 84 5.07 12.90 -7.55
C ASN A 84 3.94 13.27 -6.59
N ASN A 85 2.70 13.03 -6.99
CA ASN A 85 1.54 13.22 -6.13
C ASN A 85 0.79 11.90 -6.10
N GLY A 86 0.90 11.19 -5.03
CA GLY A 86 0.25 9.89 -4.91
C GLY A 86 -0.18 9.61 -3.48
N VAL A 87 -0.79 8.46 -3.27
CA VAL A 87 -1.33 8.08 -1.97
C VAL A 87 -0.70 6.76 -1.52
N ILE A 88 -0.31 6.71 -0.26
CA ILE A 88 0.17 5.48 0.35
C ILE A 88 -0.82 5.06 1.44
N HIS A 89 -1.16 3.79 1.46
CA HIS A 89 -1.89 3.17 2.57
C HIS A 89 -0.87 2.36 3.36
N TYR A 90 -0.48 2.90 4.50
CA TYR A 90 0.63 2.37 5.28
C TYR A 90 0.08 1.55 6.46
N TYR A 91 0.19 0.24 6.36
CA TYR A 91 -0.27 -0.67 7.40
C TYR A 91 0.86 -0.92 8.39
N SER A 92 0.53 -0.95 9.67
CA SER A 92 1.53 -1.22 10.69
C SER A 92 0.87 -1.87 11.90
N HIS A 93 1.69 -2.33 12.83
CA HIS A 93 1.22 -2.88 14.10
C HIS A 93 1.63 -1.92 15.22
N MET A 94 0.67 -1.55 16.06
CA MET A 94 0.91 -0.59 17.14
C MET A 94 0.48 -1.15 18.48
N HIS A 95 1.36 -1.02 19.48
CA HIS A 95 0.99 -1.26 20.86
C HIS A 95 0.37 0.01 21.39
N ALA A 96 -0.78 -0.12 22.05
CA ALA A 96 -1.46 1.02 22.67
C ALA A 96 -2.23 0.54 23.88
N ASP A 97 -2.17 1.29 24.97
CA ASP A 97 -2.92 0.94 26.17
C ASP A 97 -4.42 0.98 25.91
N LYS A 98 -4.86 1.92 25.10
CA LYS A 98 -6.26 2.03 24.71
C LYS A 98 -6.40 1.90 23.21
N LYS A 99 -7.40 1.17 22.79
CA LYS A 99 -7.68 0.92 21.38
C LYS A 99 -7.74 2.21 20.57
N GLN A 100 -8.41 3.23 21.10
CA GLN A 100 -8.59 4.49 20.37
C GLN A 100 -7.30 5.29 20.19
N ASP A 101 -6.24 4.96 20.90
CA ASP A 101 -4.98 5.67 20.79
C ASP A 101 -4.08 5.11 19.68
N ALA A 102 -4.34 3.88 19.22
CA ALA A 102 -3.48 3.23 18.24
C ALA A 102 -3.39 3.97 16.90
N PRO A 103 -4.48 4.50 16.33
CA PRO A 103 -4.36 5.24 15.08
C PRO A 103 -3.45 6.46 15.20
N LYS A 104 -3.54 7.20 16.29
CA LYS A 104 -2.69 8.38 16.47
C LYS A 104 -1.22 7.99 16.59
N LEU A 105 -0.94 6.91 17.29
CA LEU A 105 0.43 6.41 17.42
C LEU A 105 0.98 5.97 16.07
N SER A 106 0.14 5.38 15.21
CA SER A 106 0.60 4.97 13.90
C SER A 106 0.87 6.18 13.00
N GLU A 107 0.09 7.27 13.13
CA GLU A 107 0.38 8.51 12.42
C GLU A 107 1.74 9.06 12.83
N GLU A 108 2.00 9.12 14.12
CA GLU A 108 3.26 9.60 14.65
C GLU A 108 4.43 8.75 14.18
N HIS A 109 4.23 7.43 14.17
CA HIS A 109 5.25 6.52 13.69
C HIS A 109 5.55 6.76 12.20
N PHE A 110 4.51 6.85 11.37
CA PHE A 110 4.70 7.11 9.95
C PHE A 110 5.49 8.40 9.74
N MET A 111 5.10 9.45 10.43
CA MET A 111 5.79 10.74 10.27
C MET A 111 7.24 10.68 10.74
N SER A 112 7.55 9.79 11.67
CA SER A 112 8.92 9.66 12.16
C SER A 112 9.83 8.95 11.15
N VAL A 113 9.28 8.06 10.32
CA VAL A 113 10.09 7.31 9.34
C VAL A 113 10.01 7.91 7.94
N ASN A 114 9.02 8.74 7.68
CA ASN A 114 8.82 9.35 6.37
C ASN A 114 9.74 10.56 6.19
N LYS A 115 10.32 10.68 5.01
CA LYS A 115 11.25 11.77 4.69
C LYS A 115 10.72 12.68 3.60
N THR A 116 9.46 12.52 3.21
CA THR A 116 8.86 13.33 2.14
C THR A 116 7.81 14.27 2.73
N ASN A 117 7.27 15.15 1.89
CA ASN A 117 6.12 15.95 2.30
C ASN A 117 4.89 15.06 2.29
N ALA A 118 4.22 14.97 3.40
CA ALA A 118 3.10 14.07 3.57
C ALA A 118 1.97 14.75 4.33
N GLU A 119 0.75 14.47 3.90
CA GLU A 119 -0.46 14.93 4.57
C GLU A 119 -1.28 13.70 4.95
N ILE A 120 -1.56 13.54 6.23
CA ILE A 120 -2.38 12.42 6.71
C ILE A 120 -3.82 12.68 6.29
N ILE A 121 -4.40 11.76 5.54
CA ILE A 121 -5.80 11.84 5.15
C ILE A 121 -6.67 11.27 6.26
N THR A 122 -6.33 10.08 6.72
CA THR A 122 -7.06 9.42 7.82
C THR A 122 -6.19 8.30 8.40
N SER A 123 -6.56 7.87 9.60
CA SER A 123 -5.94 6.70 10.21
C SER A 123 -7.02 5.94 10.97
N ARG A 124 -6.86 4.63 11.09
CA ARG A 124 -7.84 3.80 11.79
C ARG A 124 -7.26 2.47 12.20
N ASN A 125 -7.94 1.82 13.13
CA ASN A 125 -7.66 0.43 13.46
C ASN A 125 -8.29 -0.45 12.40
N VAL A 126 -7.55 -1.47 11.98
CA VAL A 126 -8.05 -2.50 11.08
C VAL A 126 -8.60 -3.66 11.90
N ARG A 127 -7.80 -4.16 12.86
CA ARG A 127 -8.21 -5.25 13.73
C ARG A 127 -7.23 -5.38 14.90
N PRO A 128 -7.66 -5.99 16.00
CA PRO A 128 -6.72 -6.35 17.06
C PRO A 128 -5.90 -7.57 16.61
N VAL A 129 -4.64 -7.60 16.98
CA VAL A 129 -3.77 -8.73 16.69
C VAL A 129 -3.17 -9.35 17.94
N GLY A 130 -3.48 -8.80 19.10
CA GLY A 130 -3.04 -9.30 20.39
C GLY A 130 -3.50 -8.35 21.50
N PRO A 131 -3.21 -8.66 22.79
CA PRO A 131 -3.57 -7.75 23.88
C PRO A 131 -2.86 -6.41 23.71
N ARG A 132 -3.63 -5.34 23.66
CA ARG A 132 -3.10 -3.99 23.48
C ARG A 132 -2.18 -3.87 22.26
N PHE A 133 -2.48 -4.66 21.22
CA PHE A 133 -1.68 -4.69 20.00
C PHE A 133 -2.65 -4.69 18.82
N TYR A 134 -2.52 -3.70 17.94
CA TYR A 134 -3.50 -3.46 16.88
C TYR A 134 -2.84 -3.29 15.53
N GLN A 135 -3.50 -3.83 14.52
CA GLN A 135 -3.13 -3.52 13.15
C GLN A 135 -3.83 -2.23 12.76
N THR A 136 -3.07 -1.26 12.28
CA THR A 136 -3.58 0.05 11.91
C THR A 136 -3.26 0.34 10.45
N VAL A 137 -3.97 1.31 9.89
CA VAL A 137 -3.63 1.84 8.56
C VAL A 137 -3.67 3.35 8.61
N VAL A 138 -2.67 3.97 8.00
CA VAL A 138 -2.61 5.41 7.81
C VAL A 138 -2.68 5.67 6.31
N ASP A 139 -3.65 6.48 5.90
CA ASP A 139 -3.78 6.87 4.49
C ASP A 139 -3.14 8.23 4.35
N VAL A 140 -2.16 8.33 3.47
CA VAL A 140 -1.28 9.49 3.39
C VAL A 140 -1.15 9.97 1.95
N LYS A 141 -1.32 11.27 1.76
CA LYS A 141 -1.05 11.88 0.47
C LYS A 141 0.40 12.36 0.46
N ILE A 142 1.15 11.95 -0.54
CA ILE A 142 2.57 12.25 -0.66
C ILE A 142 2.79 13.26 -1.78
N SER A 143 3.60 14.27 -1.51
CA SER A 143 4.04 15.23 -2.51
C SER A 143 5.56 15.22 -2.54
N LYS A 144 6.14 14.87 -3.66
CA LYS A 144 7.59 14.70 -3.77
C LYS A 144 8.33 15.96 -4.20
N SER A 145 7.65 16.90 -4.74
CA SER A 145 8.32 18.10 -5.25
C SER A 145 8.60 19.12 -4.16
#